data_2eca63d0c496c7ba60d67cd8c0c1257e
#
_entry.id   2eca63d0c496c7ba60d67cd8c0c1257e
#
_cell.length_a   1.000
_cell.length_b   1.000
_cell.length_c   1.000
_cell.angle_alpha   90.00
_cell.angle_beta   90.00
_cell.angle_gamma   90.00
#
_symmetry.space_group_name_H-M   'P 1'
#
loop_
_entity.id
_entity.type
_entity.pdbx_description
1 polymer ?
#
loop_
_entity_poly.entity_id
_entity_poly.type
_entity_poly.pdbx_seq_one_letter_code
_entity_poly.pdbx_strand_id
1 'polypeptide(L)'
;MKAFFLSLWQNDILRLALDSAFKLVLAAVCGGFIGYERQHSHRPAGFRTHILVAVGAALVMITSSFLTDQYQEVMQIDPTRMSAQVISGIGFLGAGTILREGFSVKGLTTAASLWAVSCVGIAVGSGFYAGALIATLVIYLTLNLLKRISARGNAGRNLYVEVEDVGLQASRVGKVVRRCGGELA
;
A
#
# COMPACT_ATOMS: atom_id res chain seq x y z
N MET A 1 11.65 36.19 20.12
CA MET A 1 11.23 35.06 19.27
C MET A 1 12.39 34.40 18.52
N LYS A 2 13.22 35.11 17.74
CA LYS A 2 14.36 34.51 17.01
C LYS A 2 15.39 33.82 17.93
N ALA A 3 15.71 34.38 19.08
CA ALA A 3 16.66 33.77 20.03
C ALA A 3 16.11 32.47 20.67
N PHE A 4 14.81 32.41 20.94
CA PHE A 4 14.14 31.21 21.44
C PHE A 4 14.15 30.09 20.37
N PHE A 5 13.87 30.41 19.11
CA PHE A 5 13.99 29.47 18.01
C PHE A 5 15.43 28.99 17.80
N LEU A 6 16.43 29.87 17.95
CA LEU A 6 17.84 29.47 17.82
C LEU A 6 18.30 28.57 18.97
N SER A 7 17.84 28.80 20.21
CA SER A 7 18.16 27.91 21.35
C SER A 7 17.48 26.55 21.25
N LEU A 8 16.26 26.48 20.70
CA LEU A 8 15.59 25.20 20.38
C LEU A 8 16.35 24.44 19.28
N TRP A 9 16.89 25.14 18.29
CA TRP A 9 17.66 24.56 17.21
C TRP A 9 19.05 24.04 17.59
N GLN A 10 19.58 24.51 18.73
CA GLN A 10 20.83 24.03 19.33
C GLN A 10 20.65 22.77 20.20
N ASN A 11 19.42 22.37 20.47
CA ASN A 11 19.14 21.17 21.23
C ASN A 11 19.01 19.97 20.27
N ASP A 12 20.04 19.15 20.19
CA ASP A 12 20.11 18.00 19.25
C ASP A 12 18.94 17.02 19.39
N ILE A 13 18.44 16.86 20.61
CA ILE A 13 17.27 16.01 20.89
C ILE A 13 16.01 16.59 20.22
N LEU A 14 15.82 17.89 20.30
CA LEU A 14 14.65 18.53 19.70
C LEU A 14 14.70 18.51 18.17
N ARG A 15 15.89 18.69 17.59
CA ARG A 15 16.08 18.56 16.13
C ARG A 15 15.75 17.14 15.65
N LEU A 16 16.25 16.13 16.34
CA LEU A 16 15.98 14.73 16.05
C LEU A 16 14.46 14.42 16.15
N ALA A 17 13.82 14.92 17.20
CA ALA A 17 12.38 14.74 17.39
C ALA A 17 11.56 15.40 16.28
N LEU A 18 11.91 16.63 15.88
CA LEU A 18 11.23 17.35 14.82
C LEU A 18 11.44 16.71 13.44
N ASP A 19 12.66 16.26 13.13
CA ASP A 19 12.96 15.55 11.89
C ASP A 19 12.18 14.21 11.82
N SER A 20 12.20 13.45 12.91
CA SER A 20 11.45 12.20 13.01
C SER A 20 9.95 12.43 12.87
N ALA A 21 9.40 13.43 13.53
CA ALA A 21 7.98 13.79 13.41
C ALA A 21 7.61 14.19 11.98
N PHE A 22 8.44 15.01 11.32
CA PHE A 22 8.24 15.40 9.93
C PHE A 22 8.23 14.17 9.00
N LYS A 23 9.20 13.28 9.14
CA LYS A 23 9.28 12.03 8.34
C LYS A 23 8.04 11.15 8.55
N LEU A 24 7.61 10.95 9.80
CA LEU A 24 6.44 10.13 10.09
C LEU A 24 5.15 10.74 9.53
N VAL A 25 4.99 12.07 9.67
CA VAL A 25 3.84 12.77 9.10
C VAL A 25 3.85 12.69 7.57
N LEU A 26 4.99 12.90 6.92
CA LEU A 26 5.13 12.79 5.47
C LEU A 26 4.82 11.36 4.98
N ALA A 27 5.31 10.35 5.68
CA ALA A 27 4.99 8.95 5.39
C ALA A 27 3.49 8.68 5.53
N ALA A 28 2.85 9.22 6.59
CA ALA A 28 1.41 9.12 6.79
C ALA A 28 0.62 9.79 5.65
N VAL A 29 1.05 10.96 5.18
CA VAL A 29 0.42 11.66 4.05
C VAL A 29 0.55 10.85 2.76
N CYS A 30 1.76 10.36 2.42
CA CYS A 30 1.99 9.55 1.23
C CYS A 30 1.16 8.25 1.26
N GLY A 31 1.20 7.52 2.39
CA GLY A 31 0.42 6.30 2.60
C GLY A 31 -1.08 6.56 2.57
N GLY A 32 -1.51 7.67 3.18
CA GLY A 32 -2.90 8.11 3.17
C GLY A 32 -3.41 8.44 1.77
N PHE A 33 -2.61 9.11 0.96
CA PHE A 33 -2.97 9.45 -0.41
C PHE A 33 -3.23 8.20 -1.27
N ILE A 34 -2.37 7.20 -1.18
CA ILE A 34 -2.55 5.90 -1.85
C ILE A 34 -3.75 5.15 -1.26
N GLY A 35 -3.83 5.08 0.08
CA GLY A 35 -4.88 4.36 0.80
C GLY A 35 -6.28 4.94 0.60
N TYR A 36 -6.39 6.26 0.40
CA TYR A 36 -7.65 6.93 0.09
C TYR A 36 -8.26 6.41 -1.22
N GLU A 37 -7.44 6.28 -2.28
CA GLU A 37 -7.87 5.67 -3.54
C GLU A 37 -8.35 4.24 -3.33
N ARG A 38 -7.61 3.44 -2.52
CA ARG A 38 -7.95 2.03 -2.25
C ARG A 38 -9.26 1.89 -1.50
N GLN A 39 -9.50 2.76 -0.51
CA GLN A 39 -10.76 2.79 0.22
C GLN A 39 -11.94 3.18 -0.67
N HIS A 40 -11.76 4.22 -1.51
CA HIS A 40 -12.79 4.65 -2.45
C HIS A 40 -13.11 3.58 -3.51
N SER A 41 -12.15 2.71 -3.81
CA SER A 41 -12.29 1.56 -4.70
C SER A 41 -12.81 0.30 -3.99
N HIS A 42 -13.26 0.38 -2.73
CA HIS A 42 -13.79 -0.74 -1.91
C HIS A 42 -12.82 -1.95 -1.87
N ARG A 43 -11.52 -1.69 -1.68
CA ARG A 43 -10.52 -2.74 -1.59
C ARG A 43 -10.26 -3.15 -0.13
N PRO A 44 -9.85 -4.42 0.16
CA PRO A 44 -9.70 -4.94 1.52
C PRO A 44 -8.77 -4.12 2.41
N ALA A 45 -7.64 -3.62 1.85
CA ALA A 45 -6.75 -2.69 2.54
C ALA A 45 -7.01 -1.26 2.04
N GLY A 46 -7.47 -0.39 2.92
CA GLY A 46 -7.84 1.00 2.64
C GLY A 46 -6.90 2.02 3.29
N PHE A 47 -7.46 3.19 3.62
CA PHE A 47 -6.78 4.37 4.12
C PHE A 47 -5.91 4.08 5.35
N ARG A 48 -6.50 3.51 6.41
CA ARG A 48 -5.80 3.23 7.67
C ARG A 48 -4.65 2.26 7.50
N THR A 49 -4.85 1.20 6.73
CA THR A 49 -3.84 0.16 6.52
C THR A 49 -2.61 0.71 5.82
N HIS A 50 -2.79 1.52 4.75
CA HIS A 50 -1.68 2.11 4.01
C HIS A 50 -0.92 3.14 4.84
N ILE A 51 -1.61 3.95 5.66
CA ILE A 51 -0.94 4.88 6.60
C ILE A 51 -0.07 4.09 7.59
N LEU A 52 -0.62 3.07 8.24
CA LEU A 52 0.11 2.29 9.25
C LEU A 52 1.33 1.59 8.66
N VAL A 53 1.21 1.04 7.45
CA VAL A 53 2.35 0.41 6.75
C VAL A 53 3.43 1.43 6.41
N ALA A 54 3.06 2.60 5.85
CA ALA A 54 4.02 3.64 5.52
C ALA A 54 4.75 4.19 6.75
N VAL A 55 3.99 4.50 7.82
CA VAL A 55 4.54 5.03 9.09
C VAL A 55 5.43 3.98 9.77
N GLY A 56 5.00 2.72 9.83
CA GLY A 56 5.81 1.65 10.41
C GLY A 56 7.12 1.44 9.66
N ALA A 57 7.09 1.43 8.33
CA ALA A 57 8.27 1.31 7.50
C ALA A 57 9.22 2.52 7.65
N ALA A 58 8.69 3.73 7.71
CA ALA A 58 9.47 4.95 7.97
C ALA A 58 10.12 4.92 9.35
N LEU A 59 9.38 4.51 10.38
CA LEU A 59 9.90 4.40 11.74
C LEU A 59 11.07 3.41 11.83
N VAL A 60 10.96 2.25 11.19
CA VAL A 60 12.06 1.27 11.14
C VAL A 60 13.30 1.88 10.50
N MET A 61 13.15 2.63 9.41
CA MET A 61 14.30 3.26 8.74
C MET A 61 14.90 4.40 9.57
N ILE A 62 14.08 5.23 10.22
CA ILE A 62 14.54 6.28 11.16
C ILE A 62 15.32 5.64 12.31
N THR A 63 14.78 4.57 12.90
CA THR A 63 15.46 3.83 13.98
C THR A 63 16.77 3.23 13.51
N SER A 64 16.82 2.67 12.30
CA SER A 64 18.05 2.13 11.72
C SER A 64 19.13 3.19 11.55
N SER A 65 18.76 4.37 11.02
CA SER A 65 19.67 5.50 10.89
C SER A 65 20.17 5.98 12.26
N PHE A 66 19.28 6.13 13.23
CA PHE A 66 19.62 6.54 14.60
C PHE A 66 20.62 5.57 15.24
N LEU A 67 20.40 4.26 15.15
CA LEU A 67 21.33 3.26 15.69
C LEU A 67 22.68 3.25 14.97
N THR A 68 22.66 3.47 13.65
CA THR A 68 23.90 3.57 12.88
C THR A 68 24.74 4.77 13.34
N ASP A 69 24.12 5.95 13.47
CA ASP A 69 24.81 7.16 13.93
C ASP A 69 25.31 7.02 15.36
N GLN A 70 24.54 6.37 16.24
CA GLN A 70 24.88 6.18 17.65
C GLN A 70 26.09 5.24 17.86
N TYR A 71 26.24 4.23 17.02
CA TYR A 71 27.22 3.15 17.23
C TYR A 71 28.29 3.03 16.13
N GLN A 72 28.34 3.94 15.16
CA GLN A 72 29.29 3.91 14.04
C GLN A 72 30.77 3.88 14.45
N GLU A 73 31.12 4.47 15.62
CA GLU A 73 32.48 4.49 16.13
C GLU A 73 32.91 3.16 16.78
N VAL A 74 31.95 2.34 17.20
CA VAL A 74 32.20 1.11 17.96
C VAL A 74 32.07 -0.12 17.05
N MET A 75 31.16 -0.09 16.08
CA MET A 75 30.92 -1.20 15.17
C MET A 75 30.38 -0.74 13.82
N GLN A 76 30.72 -1.49 12.77
CA GLN A 76 30.11 -1.27 11.45
C GLN A 76 28.67 -1.82 11.44
N ILE A 77 27.70 -0.92 11.43
CA ILE A 77 26.29 -1.25 11.32
C ILE A 77 25.84 -0.96 9.89
N ASP A 78 25.22 -1.97 9.25
CA ASP A 78 24.56 -1.77 7.96
C ASP A 78 23.14 -1.22 8.18
N PRO A 79 22.86 0.05 7.82
CA PRO A 79 21.57 0.67 8.02
C PRO A 79 20.47 0.05 7.16
N THR A 80 20.82 -0.74 6.15
CA THR A 80 19.84 -1.34 5.24
C THR A 80 19.22 -2.64 5.77
N ARG A 81 19.84 -3.27 6.76
CA ARG A 81 19.39 -4.57 7.28
C ARG A 81 17.97 -4.53 7.86
N MET A 82 17.63 -3.50 8.61
CA MET A 82 16.29 -3.39 9.19
C MET A 82 15.23 -3.13 8.12
N SER A 83 15.53 -2.29 7.14
CA SER A 83 14.60 -2.03 6.02
C SER A 83 14.43 -3.25 5.10
N ALA A 84 15.46 -4.07 4.90
CA ALA A 84 15.34 -5.33 4.20
C ALA A 84 14.35 -6.29 4.87
N GLN A 85 14.31 -6.32 6.21
CA GLN A 85 13.33 -7.12 6.96
C GLN A 85 11.90 -6.56 6.81
N VAL A 86 11.72 -5.24 6.70
CA VAL A 86 10.40 -4.66 6.39
C VAL A 86 9.91 -5.14 5.02
N ILE A 87 10.76 -5.08 3.99
CA ILE A 87 10.43 -5.50 2.62
C ILE A 87 10.05 -6.99 2.58
N SER A 88 10.76 -7.83 3.33
CA SER A 88 10.42 -9.25 3.46
C SER A 88 9.14 -9.46 4.27
N GLY A 89 9.01 -8.79 5.43
CA GLY A 89 7.91 -8.96 6.38
C GLY A 89 6.56 -8.49 5.84
N ILE A 90 6.52 -7.46 5.00
CA ILE A 90 5.28 -6.98 4.40
C ILE A 90 4.62 -8.03 3.50
N GLY A 91 5.39 -9.02 3.03
CA GLY A 91 4.87 -10.16 2.29
C GLY A 91 3.79 -10.93 3.04
N PHE A 92 3.88 -11.04 4.36
CA PHE A 92 2.86 -11.66 5.21
C PHE A 92 1.53 -10.90 5.15
N LEU A 93 1.55 -9.57 5.29
CA LEU A 93 0.35 -8.74 5.16
C LEU A 93 -0.20 -8.79 3.74
N GLY A 94 0.68 -8.78 2.73
CA GLY A 94 0.29 -8.93 1.33
C GLY A 94 -0.45 -10.26 1.10
N ALA A 95 0.13 -11.36 1.55
CA ALA A 95 -0.48 -12.69 1.44
C ALA A 95 -1.86 -12.76 2.11
N GLY A 96 -2.02 -12.10 3.28
CA GLY A 96 -3.30 -12.01 3.98
C GLY A 96 -4.41 -11.28 3.21
N THR A 97 -4.07 -10.52 2.17
CA THR A 97 -5.06 -9.85 1.31
C THR A 97 -5.42 -10.65 0.04
N ILE A 98 -4.70 -11.73 -0.24
CA ILE A 98 -4.91 -12.56 -1.43
C ILE A 98 -5.90 -13.68 -1.08
N LEU A 99 -7.03 -13.68 -1.76
CA LEU A 99 -8.08 -14.67 -1.59
C LEU A 99 -8.23 -15.48 -2.88
N ARG A 100 -8.28 -16.80 -2.75
CA ARG A 100 -8.55 -17.72 -3.86
C ARG A 100 -9.96 -18.29 -3.70
N GLU A 101 -10.81 -18.02 -4.69
CA GLU A 101 -12.16 -18.56 -4.79
C GLU A 101 -12.24 -19.42 -6.07
N GLY A 102 -12.09 -20.73 -5.92
CA GLY A 102 -12.01 -21.67 -7.05
C GLY A 102 -10.81 -21.36 -7.96
N PHE A 103 -11.09 -21.01 -9.22
CA PHE A 103 -10.07 -20.59 -10.20
C PHE A 103 -9.76 -19.08 -10.19
N SER A 104 -10.51 -18.27 -9.44
CA SER A 104 -10.30 -16.83 -9.36
C SER A 104 -9.40 -16.47 -8.20
N VAL A 105 -8.45 -15.55 -8.45
CA VAL A 105 -7.56 -14.99 -7.41
C VAL A 105 -7.84 -13.49 -7.30
N LYS A 106 -8.23 -13.05 -6.10
CA LYS A 106 -8.52 -11.66 -5.76
C LYS A 106 -7.44 -11.11 -4.83
N GLY A 107 -7.27 -9.78 -4.79
CA GLY A 107 -6.39 -9.13 -3.81
C GLY A 107 -4.94 -8.90 -4.25
N LEU A 108 -4.48 -9.41 -5.39
CA LEU A 108 -3.10 -9.25 -5.89
C LEU A 108 -2.66 -7.78 -5.96
N THR A 109 -3.50 -6.89 -6.52
CA THR A 109 -3.20 -5.44 -6.59
C THR A 109 -3.14 -4.81 -5.20
N THR A 110 -3.95 -5.30 -4.25
CA THR A 110 -3.92 -4.83 -2.86
C THR A 110 -2.60 -5.24 -2.19
N ALA A 111 -2.18 -6.49 -2.34
CA ALA A 111 -0.89 -6.96 -1.84
C ALA A 111 0.28 -6.14 -2.41
N ALA A 112 0.29 -5.92 -3.74
CA ALA A 112 1.30 -5.10 -4.40
C ALA A 112 1.30 -3.65 -3.90
N SER A 113 0.12 -3.04 -3.63
CA SER A 113 0.04 -1.67 -3.12
C SER A 113 0.56 -1.54 -1.68
N LEU A 114 0.35 -2.55 -0.83
CA LEU A 114 0.93 -2.58 0.53
C LEU A 114 2.44 -2.70 0.49
N TRP A 115 2.97 -3.55 -0.39
CA TRP A 115 4.42 -3.67 -0.60
C TRP A 115 5.02 -2.35 -1.09
N ALA A 116 4.42 -1.73 -2.10
CA ALA A 116 4.91 -0.48 -2.66
C ALA A 116 4.86 0.68 -1.66
N VAL A 117 3.81 0.78 -0.84
CA VAL A 117 3.70 1.84 0.18
C VAL A 117 4.71 1.66 1.31
N SER A 118 5.11 0.41 1.65
CA SER A 118 6.19 0.19 2.61
C SER A 118 7.53 0.71 2.08
N CYS A 119 7.82 0.54 0.78
CA CYS A 119 9.00 1.12 0.15
C CYS A 119 8.98 2.66 0.17
N VAL A 120 7.81 3.28 -0.04
CA VAL A 120 7.65 4.73 0.12
C VAL A 120 7.96 5.16 1.55
N GLY A 121 7.48 4.43 2.57
CA GLY A 121 7.80 4.70 3.97
C GLY A 121 9.30 4.62 4.26
N ILE A 122 10.00 3.59 3.76
CA ILE A 122 11.46 3.46 3.88
C ILE A 122 12.16 4.66 3.23
N ALA A 123 11.75 5.07 2.03
CA ALA A 123 12.33 6.21 1.33
C ALA A 123 12.16 7.52 2.09
N VAL A 124 10.98 7.76 2.68
CA VAL A 124 10.74 8.92 3.56
C VAL A 124 11.63 8.85 4.80
N GLY A 125 11.69 7.69 5.46
CA GLY A 125 12.48 7.47 6.67
C GLY A 125 13.97 7.70 6.45
N SER A 126 14.51 7.31 5.27
CA SER A 126 15.90 7.55 4.88
C SER A 126 16.20 9.00 4.46
N GLY A 127 15.19 9.87 4.35
CA GLY A 127 15.35 11.24 3.87
C GLY A 127 15.33 11.38 2.34
N PHE A 128 15.05 10.31 1.59
CA PHE A 128 14.94 10.35 0.12
C PHE A 128 13.55 10.84 -0.31
N TYR A 129 13.21 12.08 0.08
CA TYR A 129 11.88 12.67 -0.10
C TYR A 129 11.45 12.78 -1.56
N ALA A 130 12.36 13.18 -2.45
CA ALA A 130 12.06 13.30 -3.88
C ALA A 130 11.62 11.95 -4.47
N GLY A 131 12.36 10.87 -4.18
CA GLY A 131 12.00 9.53 -4.61
C GLY A 131 10.67 9.06 -4.03
N ALA A 132 10.42 9.33 -2.75
CA ALA A 132 9.17 8.97 -2.09
C ALA A 132 7.96 9.66 -2.74
N LEU A 133 8.05 10.96 -3.03
CA LEU A 133 6.97 11.72 -3.67
C LEU A 133 6.72 11.27 -5.10
N ILE A 134 7.78 11.06 -5.89
CA ILE A 134 7.67 10.55 -7.27
C ILE A 134 7.03 9.15 -7.25
N ALA A 135 7.51 8.26 -6.37
CA ALA A 135 6.96 6.91 -6.24
C ALA A 135 5.47 6.94 -5.84
N THR A 136 5.10 7.79 -4.87
CA THR A 136 3.71 7.99 -4.45
C THR A 136 2.83 8.40 -5.62
N LEU A 137 3.29 9.37 -6.43
CA LEU A 137 2.57 9.83 -7.61
C LEU A 137 2.41 8.71 -8.65
N VAL A 138 3.49 7.98 -8.95
CA VAL A 138 3.47 6.88 -9.92
C VAL A 138 2.53 5.76 -9.47
N ILE A 139 2.60 5.36 -8.19
CA ILE A 139 1.71 4.34 -7.62
C ILE A 139 0.25 4.79 -7.73
N TYR A 140 -0.05 6.03 -7.33
CA TYR A 140 -1.39 6.59 -7.41
C TYR A 140 -1.93 6.62 -8.85
N LEU A 141 -1.12 7.07 -9.80
CA LEU A 141 -1.50 7.09 -11.21
C LEU A 141 -1.73 5.67 -11.75
N THR A 142 -0.88 4.72 -11.38
CA THR A 142 -1.02 3.31 -11.77
C THR A 142 -2.34 2.73 -11.28
N LEU A 143 -2.69 2.96 -10.03
CA LEU A 143 -3.93 2.45 -9.42
C LEU A 143 -5.19 3.07 -10.04
N ASN A 144 -5.13 4.34 -10.46
CA ASN A 144 -6.29 5.05 -11.03
C ASN A 144 -6.42 4.87 -12.55
N LEU A 145 -5.34 5.09 -13.32
CA LEU A 145 -5.38 5.07 -14.78
C LEU A 145 -5.60 3.66 -15.33
N LEU A 146 -4.86 2.66 -14.83
CA LEU A 146 -5.02 1.30 -15.31
C LEU A 146 -6.39 0.70 -14.98
N LYS A 147 -7.03 1.14 -13.88
CA LYS A 147 -8.40 0.76 -13.56
C LYS A 147 -9.38 1.18 -14.67
N ARG A 148 -9.22 2.39 -15.22
CA ARG A 148 -10.07 2.88 -16.32
C ARG A 148 -9.84 2.10 -17.62
N ILE A 149 -8.61 1.70 -17.89
CA ILE A 149 -8.24 0.94 -19.10
C ILE A 149 -8.78 -0.50 -18.98
N SER A 150 -8.59 -1.15 -17.82
CA SER A 150 -9.06 -2.51 -17.56
C SER A 150 -10.58 -2.62 -17.54
N ALA A 151 -11.29 -1.58 -17.07
CA ALA A 151 -12.75 -1.56 -17.06
C ALA A 151 -13.37 -1.50 -18.48
N ARG A 152 -12.63 -1.01 -19.48
CA ARG A 152 -13.06 -0.98 -20.88
C ARG A 152 -12.91 -2.35 -21.58
N GLY A 153 -12.02 -3.22 -21.08
CA GLY A 153 -11.74 -4.53 -21.70
C GLY A 153 -12.64 -5.67 -21.20
N ASN A 154 -13.33 -5.52 -20.08
CA ASN A 154 -14.12 -6.58 -19.46
C ASN A 154 -15.59 -6.17 -19.33
N ALA A 155 -16.29 -6.11 -20.44
CA ALA A 155 -17.75 -5.91 -20.48
C ALA A 155 -18.53 -7.19 -20.12
N GLY A 156 -17.88 -8.32 -19.83
CA GLY A 156 -18.52 -9.57 -19.38
C GLY A 156 -18.89 -9.45 -17.90
N ARG A 157 -20.18 -9.43 -17.58
CA ARG A 157 -20.70 -9.61 -16.23
C ARG A 157 -20.95 -11.09 -16.00
N ASN A 158 -20.24 -11.71 -15.05
CA ASN A 158 -20.60 -13.05 -14.59
C ASN A 158 -21.85 -12.93 -13.70
N LEU A 159 -22.93 -13.53 -14.12
CA LEU A 159 -24.14 -13.71 -13.36
C LEU A 159 -24.08 -15.08 -12.67
N TYR A 160 -24.06 -15.08 -11.35
CA TYR A 160 -24.26 -16.30 -10.56
C TYR A 160 -25.75 -16.42 -10.26
N VAL A 161 -26.38 -17.48 -10.75
CA VAL A 161 -27.79 -17.78 -10.49
C VAL A 161 -27.85 -19.03 -9.63
N GLU A 162 -28.35 -18.89 -8.41
CA GLU A 162 -28.64 -20.00 -7.52
C GLU A 162 -29.97 -20.59 -7.89
N VAL A 163 -30.02 -21.89 -8.15
CA VAL A 163 -31.19 -22.58 -8.67
C VAL A 163 -31.49 -23.78 -7.77
N GLU A 164 -32.67 -23.87 -7.21
CA GLU A 164 -33.09 -24.97 -6.33
C GLU A 164 -33.28 -26.28 -7.09
N ASP A 165 -33.62 -26.25 -8.40
CA ASP A 165 -33.81 -27.43 -9.24
C ASP A 165 -33.07 -27.25 -10.57
N VAL A 166 -31.92 -27.93 -10.70
CA VAL A 166 -31.00 -27.78 -11.84
C VAL A 166 -31.61 -28.30 -13.14
N GLY A 167 -32.46 -29.35 -13.10
CA GLY A 167 -32.97 -30.00 -14.31
C GLY A 167 -33.97 -29.16 -15.10
N LEU A 168 -34.93 -28.56 -14.44
CA LEU A 168 -36.01 -27.79 -15.07
C LEU A 168 -35.66 -26.32 -15.30
N GLN A 169 -34.83 -25.75 -14.47
CA GLN A 169 -34.53 -24.31 -14.51
C GLN A 169 -33.28 -23.96 -15.35
N ALA A 170 -32.31 -24.87 -15.49
CA ALA A 170 -31.12 -24.65 -16.34
C ALA A 170 -31.51 -24.35 -17.81
N SER A 171 -32.52 -25.08 -18.35
CA SER A 171 -33.02 -24.80 -19.70
C SER A 171 -33.70 -23.43 -19.85
N ARG A 172 -34.41 -22.98 -18.83
CA ARG A 172 -35.04 -21.61 -18.81
C ARG A 172 -34.00 -20.50 -18.68
N VAL A 173 -33.04 -20.65 -17.77
CA VAL A 173 -31.93 -19.70 -17.59
C VAL A 173 -31.10 -19.63 -18.86
N GLY A 174 -30.77 -20.75 -19.48
CA GLY A 174 -30.02 -20.79 -20.74
C GLY A 174 -30.73 -20.07 -21.90
N LYS A 175 -32.08 -20.17 -21.99
CA LYS A 175 -32.84 -19.41 -22.99
C LYS A 175 -32.85 -17.91 -22.74
N VAL A 176 -32.93 -17.49 -21.48
CA VAL A 176 -32.90 -16.08 -21.12
C VAL A 176 -31.51 -15.48 -21.37
N VAL A 177 -30.45 -16.16 -20.95
CA VAL A 177 -29.05 -15.75 -21.16
C VAL A 177 -28.75 -15.54 -22.64
N ARG A 178 -29.11 -16.51 -23.48
CA ARG A 178 -28.95 -16.40 -24.96
C ARG A 178 -29.75 -15.25 -25.56
N ARG A 179 -30.99 -15.00 -25.09
CA ARG A 179 -31.78 -13.83 -25.53
C ARG A 179 -31.15 -12.49 -25.17
N CYS A 180 -30.40 -12.43 -24.08
CA CYS A 180 -29.66 -11.24 -23.64
C CYS A 180 -28.27 -11.16 -24.25
N GLY A 181 -27.87 -12.05 -25.16
CA GLY A 181 -26.55 -12.05 -25.80
C GLY A 181 -25.40 -12.56 -24.93
N GLY A 182 -25.74 -13.32 -23.87
CA GLY A 182 -24.75 -13.96 -22.97
C GLY A 182 -24.36 -15.36 -23.43
N GLU A 183 -23.15 -15.78 -23.08
CA GLU A 183 -22.67 -17.18 -23.23
C GLU A 183 -22.68 -17.87 -21.87
N LEU A 184 -23.04 -19.17 -21.86
CA LEU A 184 -22.95 -20.02 -20.68
C LEU A 184 -21.54 -20.64 -20.64
N ALA A 185 -20.80 -20.40 -19.57
CA ALA A 185 -19.50 -21.00 -19.30
C ALA A 185 -19.65 -22.29 -18.51
#